data_cf91c61f8d25824f557cbb28388cb60b
#
_entry.id   cf91c61f8d25824f557cbb28388cb60b
#
_cell.length_a   1.000
_cell.length_b   1.000
_cell.length_c   1.000
_cell.angle_alpha   90.00
_cell.angle_beta   90.00
_cell.angle_gamma   90.00
#
_symmetry.space_group_name_H-M   'P 1'
#
loop_
_entity.id
_entity.type
_entity.pdbx_description
1 polymer ?
#
loop_
_entity_poly.entity_id
_entity_poly.type
_entity_poly.pdbx_seq_one_letter_code
_entity_poly.pdbx_strand_id
1 'polypeptide(L)'
;MRRTGIWRVGDGDRIAPDPLRMPGEPEGGQQPNPFFLDFYRILAHQLAGMEAAEHTAQVPDEVREQREKAFGSATLPVLFCSPTMELGVEIKQLNVVNLRNVPPTPANYTQRSGRAGRSGQPALVFT
;
A
#
# COMPACT_ATOMS: atom_id res chain seq x y z
N MET A 1 -13.24 5.64 27.97
CA MET A 1 -12.13 4.69 28.14
C MET A 1 -11.87 4.02 26.79
N ARG A 2 -10.81 4.40 26.06
CA ARG A 2 -10.47 3.76 24.76
C ARG A 2 -9.76 2.45 25.09
N ARG A 3 -10.35 1.32 24.70
CA ARG A 3 -9.66 0.03 24.75
C ARG A 3 -8.56 0.05 23.70
N THR A 4 -7.32 0.09 24.12
CA THR A 4 -6.18 -0.16 23.24
C THR A 4 -6.23 -1.64 22.87
N GLY A 5 -6.62 -1.92 21.63
CA GLY A 5 -6.59 -3.28 21.10
C GLY A 5 -5.14 -3.76 21.03
N ILE A 6 -4.84 -4.88 21.66
CA ILE A 6 -3.55 -5.53 21.49
C ILE A 6 -3.67 -6.48 20.30
N TRP A 7 -2.89 -6.23 19.26
CA TRP A 7 -2.78 -7.13 18.13
C TRP A 7 -1.97 -8.36 18.55
N ARG A 8 -2.54 -9.53 18.33
CA ARG A 8 -1.84 -10.82 18.54
C ARG A 8 -1.76 -11.55 17.22
N VAL A 9 -0.65 -12.22 17.01
CA VAL A 9 -0.51 -13.14 15.87
C VAL A 9 -1.51 -14.27 16.07
N GLY A 10 -2.38 -14.50 15.08
CA GLY A 10 -3.31 -15.63 15.10
C GLY A 10 -2.56 -16.95 14.86
N ASP A 11 -3.12 -18.03 15.38
CA ASP A 11 -2.64 -19.40 15.14
C ASP A 11 -2.85 -19.87 13.69
N GLY A 12 -3.69 -19.16 12.94
CA GLY A 12 -4.04 -19.50 11.56
C GLY A 12 -5.14 -20.55 11.44
N ASP A 13 -5.64 -21.06 12.55
CA ASP A 13 -6.62 -22.15 12.56
C ASP A 13 -8.07 -21.66 12.59
N ARG A 14 -8.27 -20.35 12.77
CA ARG A 14 -9.60 -19.74 12.89
C ARG A 14 -9.79 -18.57 11.97
N ILE A 15 -10.93 -18.54 11.30
CA ILE A 15 -11.41 -17.37 10.55
C ILE A 15 -12.32 -16.57 11.49
N ALA A 16 -12.12 -15.25 11.54
CA ALA A 16 -13.07 -14.37 12.22
C ALA A 16 -14.41 -14.43 11.47
N PRO A 17 -15.54 -14.64 12.15
CA PRO A 17 -16.85 -14.66 11.52
C PRO A 17 -17.14 -13.28 10.90
N ASP A 18 -17.67 -13.28 9.68
CA ASP A 18 -18.18 -12.07 9.03
C ASP A 18 -19.67 -11.91 9.42
N PRO A 19 -20.01 -11.00 10.33
CA PRO A 19 -21.37 -10.87 10.83
C PRO A 19 -22.36 -10.34 9.77
N LEU A 20 -21.86 -9.80 8.66
CA LEU A 20 -22.68 -9.26 7.58
C LEU A 20 -22.99 -10.30 6.51
N ARG A 21 -22.01 -11.14 6.16
CA ARG A 21 -22.15 -12.14 5.10
C ARG A 21 -22.52 -13.52 5.62
N MET A 22 -22.13 -13.83 6.83
CA MET A 22 -22.37 -15.12 7.48
C MET A 22 -22.83 -14.91 8.92
N PRO A 23 -24.11 -14.59 9.15
CA PRO A 23 -24.64 -14.29 10.48
C PRO A 23 -24.75 -15.50 11.42
N GLY A 24 -24.40 -16.71 10.97
CA GLY A 24 -24.34 -17.94 11.77
C GLY A 24 -22.99 -18.63 11.64
N GLU A 25 -22.57 -19.33 12.70
CA GLU A 25 -21.42 -20.23 12.61
C GLU A 25 -21.81 -21.44 11.75
N PRO A 26 -21.08 -21.74 10.66
CA PRO A 26 -21.32 -22.96 9.90
C PRO A 26 -21.00 -24.18 10.78
N GLU A 27 -21.82 -25.22 10.70
CA GLU A 27 -21.55 -26.50 11.35
C GLU A 27 -20.18 -27.04 10.88
N GLY A 28 -19.24 -27.18 11.80
CA GLY A 28 -17.87 -27.63 11.52
C GLY A 28 -16.80 -26.53 11.49
N GLY A 29 -17.18 -25.26 11.70
CA GLY A 29 -16.27 -24.12 11.69
C GLY A 29 -15.76 -23.76 10.29
N GLN A 30 -15.40 -22.51 10.07
CA GLN A 30 -14.72 -22.09 8.85
C GLN A 30 -13.23 -22.38 8.97
N GLN A 31 -12.73 -23.29 8.14
CA GLN A 31 -11.30 -23.50 8.03
C GLN A 31 -10.70 -22.51 7.04
N PRO A 32 -9.58 -21.85 7.37
CA PRO A 32 -8.89 -20.97 6.45
C PRO A 32 -8.36 -21.79 5.26
N ASN A 33 -8.44 -21.21 4.07
CA ASN A 33 -7.87 -21.85 2.88
C ASN A 33 -6.33 -21.88 3.02
N PRO A 34 -5.69 -23.07 3.04
CA PRO A 34 -4.24 -23.21 3.22
C PRO A 34 -3.43 -22.41 2.21
N PHE A 35 -3.90 -22.30 0.97
CA PHE A 35 -3.23 -21.52 -0.08
C PHE A 35 -3.05 -20.05 0.36
N PHE A 36 -4.09 -19.41 0.88
CA PHE A 36 -3.98 -18.01 1.31
C PHE A 36 -3.14 -17.86 2.57
N LEU A 37 -3.20 -18.82 3.49
CA LEU A 37 -2.34 -18.81 4.69
C LEU A 37 -0.87 -18.83 4.30
N ASP A 38 -0.48 -19.76 3.44
CA ASP A 38 0.91 -19.91 3.00
C ASP A 38 1.34 -18.71 2.15
N PHE A 39 0.48 -18.24 1.26
CA PHE A 39 0.72 -17.05 0.46
C PHE A 39 1.03 -15.83 1.34
N TYR A 40 0.18 -15.54 2.33
CA TYR A 40 0.40 -14.39 3.21
C TYR A 40 1.61 -14.56 4.14
N ARG A 41 1.88 -15.77 4.60
CA ARG A 41 3.10 -16.05 5.40
C ARG A 41 4.36 -15.80 4.59
N ILE A 42 4.43 -16.32 3.37
CA ILE A 42 5.57 -16.11 2.47
C ILE A 42 5.72 -14.62 2.16
N LEU A 43 4.62 -13.94 1.82
CA LEU A 43 4.63 -12.51 1.51
C LEU A 43 5.09 -11.68 2.71
N ALA A 44 4.61 -11.98 3.90
CA ALA A 44 5.01 -11.28 5.13
C ALA A 44 6.52 -11.38 5.38
N HIS A 45 7.11 -12.55 5.14
CA HIS A 45 8.57 -12.73 5.25
C HIS A 45 9.33 -11.97 4.17
N GLN A 46 8.85 -11.97 2.93
CA GLN A 46 9.49 -11.26 1.82
C GLN A 46 9.41 -9.73 1.97
N LEU A 47 8.33 -9.24 2.58
CA LEU A 47 8.12 -7.83 2.84
C LEU A 47 8.64 -7.36 4.20
N ALA A 48 9.21 -8.27 5.00
CA ALA A 48 9.79 -7.92 6.28
C ALA A 48 10.93 -6.89 6.09
N GLY A 49 10.82 -5.77 6.80
CA GLY A 49 11.78 -4.67 6.67
C GLY A 49 11.52 -3.70 5.53
N MET A 50 10.44 -3.88 4.75
CA MET A 50 10.04 -2.88 3.77
C MET A 50 9.56 -1.61 4.48
N GLU A 51 10.21 -0.50 4.19
CA GLU A 51 9.88 0.81 4.74
C GLU A 51 8.94 1.58 3.80
N ALA A 52 8.06 2.37 4.40
CA ALA A 52 7.18 3.28 3.69
C ALA A 52 7.18 4.64 4.38
N ALA A 53 7.14 5.71 3.63
CA ALA A 53 7.08 7.06 4.17
C ALA A 53 5.96 7.88 3.52
N GLU A 54 5.50 8.90 4.24
CA GLU A 54 4.59 9.88 3.70
C GLU A 54 5.35 11.05 3.07
N HIS A 55 4.76 11.62 2.01
CA HIS A 55 5.23 12.80 1.32
C HIS A 55 4.06 13.77 1.14
N THR A 56 3.83 14.57 2.16
CA THR A 56 2.71 15.51 2.25
C THR A 56 3.22 16.90 2.58
N ALA A 57 2.39 17.93 2.40
CA ALA A 57 2.74 19.31 2.77
C ALA A 57 2.95 19.50 4.28
N GLN A 58 2.57 18.54 5.12
CA GLN A 58 2.76 18.58 6.56
C GLN A 58 4.17 18.13 6.98
N VAL A 59 4.89 17.47 6.09
CA VAL A 59 6.26 17.03 6.34
C VAL A 59 7.21 18.19 6.06
N PRO A 60 8.17 18.48 6.97
CA PRO A 60 9.18 19.53 6.74
C PRO A 60 9.96 19.34 5.44
N ASP A 61 10.32 20.42 4.77
CA ASP A 61 10.93 20.41 3.44
C ASP A 61 12.21 19.56 3.39
N GLU A 62 13.08 19.70 4.37
CA GLU A 62 14.33 18.93 4.47
C GLU A 62 14.09 17.42 4.53
N VAL A 63 13.05 17.00 5.28
CA VAL A 63 12.68 15.58 5.40
C VAL A 63 12.05 15.08 4.10
N ARG A 64 11.26 15.92 3.41
CA ARG A 64 10.70 15.58 2.10
C ARG A 64 11.79 15.34 1.07
N GLU A 65 12.77 16.23 0.96
CA GLU A 65 13.91 16.06 0.07
C GLU A 65 14.72 14.80 0.34
N GLN A 66 14.94 14.47 1.61
CA GLN A 66 15.61 13.22 1.99
C GLN A 66 14.82 11.99 1.54
N ARG A 67 13.49 12.00 1.73
CA ARG A 67 12.61 10.91 1.30
C ARG A 67 12.54 10.79 -0.22
N GLU A 68 12.54 11.90 -0.96
CA GLU A 68 12.61 11.90 -2.42
C GLU A 68 13.91 11.28 -2.93
N LYS A 69 15.04 11.65 -2.34
CA LYS A 69 16.35 11.06 -2.67
C LYS A 69 16.39 9.56 -2.37
N ALA A 70 15.88 9.17 -1.20
CA ALA A 70 15.81 7.77 -0.79
C ALA A 70 14.88 6.95 -1.70
N PHE A 71 13.74 7.52 -2.11
CA PHE A 71 12.83 6.90 -3.05
C PHE A 71 13.43 6.82 -4.46
N GLY A 72 14.08 7.86 -4.94
CA GLY A 72 14.78 7.87 -6.23
C GLY A 72 15.94 6.89 -6.32
N SER A 73 16.59 6.55 -5.21
CA SER A 73 17.64 5.54 -5.11
C SER A 73 17.13 4.13 -4.78
N ALA A 74 15.81 3.96 -4.67
CA ALA A 74 15.15 2.72 -4.27
C ALA A 74 15.50 2.19 -2.86
N THR A 75 16.12 3.01 -2.01
CA THR A 75 16.33 2.71 -0.59
C THR A 75 15.02 2.82 0.21
N LEU A 76 14.09 3.67 -0.24
CA LEU A 76 12.73 3.76 0.26
C LEU A 76 11.79 3.23 -0.82
N PRO A 77 11.26 2.00 -0.70
CA PRO A 77 10.49 1.38 -1.78
C PRO A 77 9.06 1.92 -1.94
N VAL A 78 8.47 2.52 -0.90
CA VAL A 78 7.08 3.00 -0.92
C VAL A 78 6.97 4.43 -0.42
N LEU A 79 6.28 5.26 -1.20
CA LEU A 79 6.01 6.66 -0.85
C LEU A 79 4.52 6.96 -0.97
N PHE A 80 3.91 7.44 0.11
CA PHE A 80 2.52 7.89 0.14
C PHE A 80 2.44 9.39 -0.11
N CYS A 81 1.91 9.79 -1.27
CA CYS A 81 1.81 11.19 -1.65
C CYS A 81 0.38 11.72 -1.55
N SER A 82 0.22 12.97 -1.11
CA SER A 82 -1.02 13.70 -1.30
C SER A 82 -1.13 14.26 -2.72
N PRO A 83 -2.35 14.48 -3.26
CA PRO A 83 -2.54 15.02 -4.61
C PRO A 83 -1.84 16.36 -4.86
N THR A 84 -1.70 17.19 -3.85
CA THR A 84 -1.04 18.50 -3.95
C THR A 84 0.47 18.40 -4.15
N MET A 85 1.07 17.27 -3.78
CA MET A 85 2.52 17.03 -3.88
C MET A 85 2.93 16.31 -5.16
N GLU A 86 1.96 15.80 -5.92
CA GLU A 86 2.21 15.05 -7.16
C GLU A 86 2.88 15.90 -8.25
N LEU A 87 2.74 17.23 -8.18
CA LEU A 87 3.24 18.18 -9.19
C LEU A 87 4.74 18.49 -9.06
N GLY A 88 5.33 18.32 -7.88
CA GLY A 88 6.70 18.75 -7.58
C GLY A 88 7.76 17.66 -7.60
N VAL A 89 7.38 16.40 -7.48
CA VAL A 89 8.35 15.30 -7.33
C VAL A 89 8.78 14.78 -8.71
N GLU A 90 10.01 15.04 -9.11
CA GLU A 90 10.63 14.41 -10.28
C GLU A 90 11.10 13.00 -9.96
N ILE A 91 10.18 12.04 -10.02
CA ILE A 91 10.55 10.64 -9.90
C ILE A 91 10.88 10.11 -11.29
N LYS A 92 12.14 9.86 -11.53
CA LYS A 92 12.63 9.43 -12.85
C LYS A 92 12.24 7.99 -13.19
N GLN A 93 12.05 7.14 -12.21
CA GLN A 93 11.78 5.71 -12.37
C GLN A 93 10.70 5.26 -11.40
N LEU A 94 9.45 5.30 -11.83
CA LEU A 94 8.31 4.83 -11.06
C LEU A 94 7.70 3.62 -11.76
N ASN A 95 7.69 2.47 -11.08
CA ASN A 95 7.21 1.22 -11.64
C ASN A 95 5.74 0.96 -11.31
N VAL A 96 5.27 1.45 -10.17
CA VAL A 96 3.91 1.19 -9.70
C VAL A 96 3.27 2.46 -9.15
N VAL A 97 2.05 2.73 -9.56
CA VAL A 97 1.19 3.77 -8.99
C VAL A 97 -0.10 3.14 -8.49
N ASN A 98 -0.34 3.28 -7.20
CA ASN A 98 -1.61 2.94 -6.59
C ASN A 98 -2.42 4.22 -6.33
N LEU A 99 -3.54 4.37 -7.01
CA LEU A 99 -4.48 5.44 -6.79
C LEU A 99 -5.52 4.98 -5.77
N ARG A 100 -5.40 5.41 -4.52
CA ARG A 100 -6.32 5.01 -3.45
C ARG A 100 -7.80 5.24 -3.80
N ASN A 101 -8.08 6.30 -4.56
CA ASN A 101 -9.41 6.62 -5.06
C ASN A 101 -9.33 6.93 -6.56
N VAL A 102 -10.38 6.61 -7.30
CA VAL A 102 -10.49 7.00 -8.70
C VAL A 102 -10.40 8.52 -8.80
N PRO A 103 -9.47 9.07 -9.59
CA PRO A 103 -9.38 10.50 -9.79
C PRO A 103 -10.67 11.08 -10.39
N PRO A 104 -11.07 12.30 -9.98
CA PRO A 104 -12.35 12.86 -10.38
C PRO A 104 -12.47 13.20 -11.88
N THR A 105 -11.33 13.36 -12.56
CA THR A 105 -11.32 13.65 -14.01
C THR A 105 -10.26 12.80 -14.74
N PRO A 106 -10.45 12.53 -16.03
CA PRO A 106 -9.43 11.88 -16.86
C PRO A 106 -8.08 12.62 -16.86
N ALA A 107 -8.09 13.93 -16.80
CA ALA A 107 -6.88 14.74 -16.72
C ALA A 107 -6.08 14.46 -15.43
N ASN A 108 -6.77 14.38 -14.30
CA ASN A 108 -6.16 14.01 -13.02
C ASN A 108 -5.61 12.57 -13.06
N TYR A 109 -6.35 11.64 -13.68
CA TYR A 109 -5.86 10.28 -13.86
C TYR A 109 -4.55 10.25 -14.67
N THR A 110 -4.54 10.90 -15.84
CA THR A 110 -3.37 10.97 -16.72
C THR A 110 -2.18 11.63 -16.01
N GLN A 111 -2.41 12.69 -15.26
CA GLN A 111 -1.38 13.40 -14.52
C GLN A 111 -0.72 12.52 -13.45
N ARG A 112 -1.51 11.73 -12.73
CA ARG A 112 -1.04 10.83 -11.66
C ARG A 112 -0.41 9.56 -12.21
N SER A 113 -1.08 8.90 -13.15
CA SER A 113 -0.61 7.66 -13.77
C SER A 113 0.58 7.89 -14.71
N GLY A 114 0.63 9.02 -15.41
CA GLY A 114 1.69 9.38 -16.36
C GLY A 114 3.07 9.64 -15.75
N ARG A 115 3.21 9.44 -14.45
CA ARG A 115 4.50 9.40 -13.76
C ARG A 115 5.16 8.04 -13.86
N ALA A 116 4.39 6.96 -14.01
CA ALA A 116 4.89 5.61 -14.14
C ALA A 116 5.30 5.26 -15.57
N GLY A 117 6.32 4.43 -15.72
CA GLY A 117 6.75 3.92 -17.05
C GLY A 117 7.46 4.93 -17.94
N ARG A 118 7.95 6.03 -17.39
CA ARG A 118 8.79 6.96 -18.14
C ARG A 118 10.10 6.28 -18.52
N SER A 119 10.61 6.56 -19.69
CA SER A 119 11.85 5.95 -20.23
C SER A 119 11.68 4.52 -20.77
N GLY A 120 10.46 4.13 -21.20
CA GLY A 120 10.21 2.85 -21.82
C GLY A 120 10.17 1.65 -20.85
N GLN A 121 10.06 1.91 -19.56
CA GLN A 121 9.90 0.85 -18.54
C GLN A 121 8.44 0.40 -18.45
N PRO A 122 8.18 -0.90 -18.22
CA PRO A 122 6.85 -1.36 -17.88
C PRO A 122 6.39 -0.75 -16.55
N ALA A 123 5.12 -0.38 -16.48
CA ALA A 123 4.53 0.19 -15.28
C ALA A 123 3.16 -0.40 -15.00
N LEU A 124 2.84 -0.52 -13.72
CA LEU A 124 1.53 -0.93 -13.24
C LEU A 124 0.81 0.28 -12.63
N VAL A 125 -0.41 0.54 -13.08
CA VAL A 125 -1.31 1.54 -12.47
C VAL A 125 -2.59 0.82 -12.07
N PHE A 126 -3.01 1.02 -10.83
CA PHE A 126 -4.26 0.44 -10.32
C PHE A 126 -4.94 1.38 -9.31
N THR A 127 -6.25 1.21 -9.16
CA THR A 127 -7.13 1.96 -8.25
C THR A 127 -7.94 0.99 -7.39
#